data_7e0032a3353fffbefbeb95b8ad964ea4
#
_entry.id   7e0032a3353fffbefbeb95b8ad964ea4
#
_cell.length_a   1.000
_cell.length_b   1.000
_cell.length_c   1.000
_cell.angle_alpha   90.00
_cell.angle_beta   90.00
_cell.angle_gamma   90.00
#
_symmetry.space_group_name_H-M   'P 1'
#
loop_
_entity.id
_entity.type
_entity.pdbx_description
1 polymer ?
#
loop_
_entity_poly.entity_id
_entity_poly.type
_entity_poly.pdbx_seq_one_letter_code
_entity_poly.pdbx_strand_id
1 'polypeptide(L)'
;MWPLLSQACWDTLYMVGWSTLIAVVGGLPLGILLVLTDRGGLLQNVVANKVIGQLVNITRSMPFIILMVALMGFTRWVTGTTIGREAAIVPLAIGAIPFFARLVETAVREVDGGLVEAVQAMGGNTWTVVRKVLVPEALPSLISSTTTTIVALIGYTAMAGTVGAGGLGDIAVRYGYQRFDTRLMWITVGILAVVISAIQFAGDAAARALHRRAGRSGPGPRLRLPRTKEPEAADVSKAA
;
A
#
# COMPACT_ATOMS: atom_id res chain seq x y z
N MET A 1 4.33 34.51 -3.87
CA MET A 1 4.54 33.27 -3.08
C MET A 1 3.35 32.32 -3.15
N TRP A 2 2.11 32.76 -2.85
CA TRP A 2 0.95 31.88 -2.89
C TRP A 2 0.70 31.17 -4.23
N PRO A 3 0.78 31.82 -5.41
CA PRO A 3 0.58 31.13 -6.69
C PRO A 3 1.62 30.03 -6.93
N LEU A 4 2.87 30.24 -6.51
CA LEU A 4 3.93 29.25 -6.65
C LEU A 4 3.67 28.01 -5.77
N LEU A 5 3.29 28.21 -4.50
CA LEU A 5 2.99 27.13 -3.58
C LEU A 5 1.73 26.35 -3.97
N SER A 6 0.68 27.05 -4.42
CA SER A 6 -0.55 26.38 -4.86
C SER A 6 -0.32 25.54 -6.13
N GLN A 7 0.45 26.05 -7.08
CA GLN A 7 0.82 25.31 -8.29
C GLN A 7 1.63 24.05 -7.91
N ALA A 8 2.62 24.19 -7.05
CA ALA A 8 3.45 23.07 -6.61
C ALA A 8 2.66 22.02 -5.80
N CYS A 9 1.72 22.46 -4.98
CA CYS A 9 0.82 21.55 -4.29
C CYS A 9 -0.04 20.75 -5.28
N TRP A 10 -0.59 21.43 -6.29
CA TRP A 10 -1.33 20.78 -7.35
C TRP A 10 -0.49 19.78 -8.15
N ASP A 11 0.75 20.15 -8.52
CA ASP A 11 1.67 19.27 -9.24
C ASP A 11 2.02 18.02 -8.41
N THR A 12 2.24 18.18 -7.10
CA THR A 12 2.46 17.04 -6.20
C THR A 12 1.24 16.13 -6.14
N LEU A 13 0.04 16.67 -5.93
CA LEU A 13 -1.21 15.89 -5.88
C LEU A 13 -1.50 15.20 -7.23
N TYR A 14 -1.22 15.85 -8.33
CA TYR A 14 -1.36 15.29 -9.67
C TYR A 14 -0.45 14.08 -9.88
N MET A 15 0.85 14.22 -9.57
CA MET A 15 1.82 13.13 -9.65
C MET A 15 1.41 11.95 -8.76
N VAL A 16 1.08 12.23 -7.50
CA VAL A 16 0.68 11.21 -6.53
C VAL A 16 -0.62 10.53 -6.94
N GLY A 17 -1.61 11.27 -7.39
CA GLY A 17 -2.92 10.72 -7.79
C GLY A 17 -2.80 9.73 -8.95
N TRP A 18 -2.12 10.13 -10.04
CA TRP A 18 -1.92 9.25 -11.19
C TRP A 18 -1.03 8.06 -10.86
N SER A 19 0.07 8.28 -10.13
CA SER A 19 0.97 7.18 -9.73
C SER A 19 0.27 6.19 -8.80
N THR A 20 -0.58 6.65 -7.88
CA THR A 20 -1.39 5.78 -7.03
C THR A 20 -2.40 4.97 -7.84
N LEU A 21 -3.10 5.61 -8.78
CA LEU A 21 -4.06 4.91 -9.63
C LEU A 21 -3.38 3.76 -10.40
N ILE A 22 -2.24 4.04 -11.02
CA ILE A 22 -1.47 3.02 -11.76
C ILE A 22 -0.94 1.94 -10.80
N ALA A 23 -0.46 2.33 -9.62
CA ALA A 23 0.01 1.39 -8.60
C ALA A 23 -1.10 0.46 -8.10
N VAL A 24 -2.31 0.98 -7.89
CA VAL A 24 -3.47 0.18 -7.48
C VAL A 24 -3.89 -0.77 -8.60
N VAL A 25 -4.02 -0.28 -9.83
CA VAL A 25 -4.44 -1.10 -10.99
C VAL A 25 -3.42 -2.21 -11.29
N GLY A 26 -2.13 -1.93 -11.19
CA GLY A 26 -1.06 -2.92 -11.45
C GLY A 26 -0.72 -3.77 -10.23
N GLY A 27 -0.66 -3.17 -9.06
CA GLY A 27 -0.21 -3.83 -7.83
C GLY A 27 -1.26 -4.71 -7.18
N LEU A 28 -2.57 -4.36 -7.29
CA LEU A 28 -3.64 -5.18 -6.72
C LEU A 28 -3.67 -6.59 -7.34
N PRO A 29 -3.75 -6.75 -8.68
CA PRO A 29 -3.72 -8.09 -9.28
C PRO A 29 -2.38 -8.81 -9.02
N LEU A 30 -1.26 -8.08 -9.01
CA LEU A 30 0.05 -8.66 -8.74
C LEU A 30 0.15 -9.21 -7.30
N GLY A 31 -0.34 -8.48 -6.30
CA GLY A 31 -0.35 -8.92 -4.92
C GLY A 31 -1.28 -10.11 -4.68
N ILE A 32 -2.48 -10.10 -5.29
CA ILE A 32 -3.39 -11.25 -5.24
C ILE A 32 -2.74 -12.47 -5.92
N LEU A 33 -2.08 -12.29 -7.07
CA LEU A 33 -1.41 -13.37 -7.78
C LEU A 33 -0.29 -14.01 -6.93
N LEU A 34 0.45 -13.21 -6.16
CA LEU A 34 1.45 -13.72 -5.22
C LEU A 34 0.85 -14.66 -4.18
N VAL A 35 -0.34 -14.33 -3.65
CA VAL A 35 -1.03 -15.21 -2.68
C VAL A 35 -1.56 -16.47 -3.37
N LEU A 36 -2.20 -16.34 -4.52
CA LEU A 36 -2.79 -17.46 -5.23
C LEU A 36 -1.76 -18.49 -5.71
N THR A 37 -0.56 -18.03 -6.10
CA THR A 37 0.52 -18.89 -6.63
C THR A 37 1.42 -19.46 -5.55
N ASP A 38 1.27 -19.07 -4.29
CA ASP A 38 2.07 -19.57 -3.17
C ASP A 38 1.79 -21.05 -2.86
N ARG A 39 2.64 -21.63 -1.99
CA ARG A 39 2.47 -23.01 -1.52
C ARG A 39 1.16 -23.15 -0.77
N GLY A 40 0.32 -24.08 -1.21
CA GLY A 40 -1.04 -24.24 -0.66
C GLY A 40 -2.07 -23.24 -1.18
N GLY A 41 -1.71 -22.34 -2.12
CA GLY A 41 -2.62 -21.41 -2.75
C GLY A 41 -3.48 -22.06 -3.84
N LEU A 42 -4.56 -21.38 -4.21
CA LEU A 42 -5.58 -21.88 -5.18
C LEU A 42 -5.04 -22.14 -6.60
N LEU A 43 -3.97 -21.45 -7.00
CA LEU A 43 -3.29 -21.60 -8.29
C LEU A 43 -1.81 -21.93 -8.08
N GLN A 44 -1.52 -22.83 -7.14
CA GLN A 44 -0.16 -23.14 -6.72
C GLN A 44 0.80 -23.31 -7.87
N ASN A 45 1.78 -22.39 -7.98
CA ASN A 45 2.88 -22.43 -8.92
C ASN A 45 4.13 -21.82 -8.28
N VAL A 46 4.93 -22.66 -7.65
CA VAL A 46 6.11 -22.23 -6.87
C VAL A 46 7.13 -21.47 -7.75
N VAL A 47 7.25 -21.81 -9.02
CA VAL A 47 8.18 -21.13 -9.93
C VAL A 47 7.69 -19.72 -10.23
N ALA A 48 6.42 -19.58 -10.64
CA ALA A 48 5.83 -18.27 -10.92
C ALA A 48 5.85 -17.37 -9.66
N ASN A 49 5.50 -17.91 -8.49
CA ASN A 49 5.55 -17.19 -7.22
C ASN A 49 6.98 -16.68 -6.92
N LYS A 50 8.00 -17.53 -7.05
CA LYS A 50 9.39 -17.14 -6.82
C LYS A 50 9.85 -16.05 -7.78
N VAL A 51 9.55 -16.17 -9.08
CA VAL A 51 9.94 -15.18 -10.08
C VAL A 51 9.29 -13.83 -9.82
N ILE A 52 7.97 -13.81 -9.62
CA ILE A 52 7.22 -12.58 -9.35
C ILE A 52 7.66 -11.97 -8.00
N GLY A 53 7.77 -12.78 -6.96
CA GLY A 53 8.22 -12.33 -5.64
C GLY A 53 9.64 -11.76 -5.67
N GLN A 54 10.54 -12.36 -6.45
CA GLN A 54 11.90 -11.85 -6.60
C GLN A 54 11.94 -10.52 -7.35
N LEU A 55 11.17 -10.37 -8.42
CA LEU A 55 11.05 -9.10 -9.16
C LEU A 55 10.53 -7.98 -8.25
N VAL A 56 9.47 -8.26 -7.49
CA VAL A 56 8.91 -7.34 -6.50
C VAL A 56 9.97 -6.95 -5.46
N ASN A 57 10.72 -7.91 -4.93
CA ASN A 57 11.74 -7.66 -3.92
C ASN A 57 12.91 -6.84 -4.47
N ILE A 58 13.42 -7.16 -5.67
CA ILE A 58 14.53 -6.43 -6.31
C ILE A 58 14.14 -4.97 -6.52
N THR A 59 12.96 -4.71 -7.10
CA THR A 59 12.52 -3.34 -7.37
C THR A 59 12.37 -2.53 -6.07
N ARG A 60 11.87 -3.14 -5.00
CA ARG A 60 11.73 -2.49 -3.68
C ARG A 60 13.06 -2.27 -2.95
N SER A 61 14.08 -3.05 -3.28
CA SER A 61 15.42 -2.90 -2.68
C SER A 61 16.21 -1.73 -3.29
N MET A 62 15.78 -1.21 -4.44
CA MET A 62 16.44 -0.09 -5.08
C MET A 62 16.06 1.23 -4.41
N PRO A 63 17.02 2.10 -4.04
CA PRO A 63 16.70 3.47 -3.65
C PRO A 63 15.92 4.17 -4.78
N PHE A 64 14.81 4.82 -4.42
CA PHE A 64 13.91 5.42 -5.43
C PHE A 64 14.62 6.39 -6.38
N ILE A 65 15.56 7.20 -5.88
CA ILE A 65 16.32 8.14 -6.70
C ILE A 65 17.14 7.43 -7.79
N ILE A 66 17.72 6.27 -7.47
CA ILE A 66 18.50 5.47 -8.43
C ILE A 66 17.57 4.84 -9.46
N LEU A 67 16.42 4.30 -9.02
CA LEU A 67 15.40 3.76 -9.92
C LEU A 67 14.91 4.83 -10.91
N MET A 68 14.67 6.04 -10.44
CA MET A 68 14.22 7.16 -11.25
C MET A 68 15.25 7.54 -12.31
N VAL A 69 16.54 7.64 -11.94
CA VAL A 69 17.62 7.92 -12.87
C VAL A 69 17.79 6.79 -13.90
N ALA A 70 17.74 5.55 -13.45
CA ALA A 70 17.83 4.38 -14.35
C ALA A 70 16.68 4.31 -15.37
N LEU A 71 15.48 4.81 -14.98
CA LEU A 71 14.31 4.83 -15.84
C LEU A 71 14.22 6.07 -16.76
N MET A 72 15.16 7.01 -16.73
CA MET A 72 15.11 8.23 -17.56
C MET A 72 14.96 7.93 -19.06
N GLY A 73 15.69 6.96 -19.58
CA GLY A 73 15.58 6.52 -20.99
C GLY A 73 14.19 6.00 -21.33
N PHE A 74 13.63 5.15 -20.46
CA PHE A 74 12.28 4.60 -20.60
C PHE A 74 11.22 5.69 -20.46
N THR A 75 11.37 6.57 -19.47
CA THR A 75 10.47 7.72 -19.26
C THR A 75 10.39 8.60 -20.50
N ARG A 76 11.56 8.93 -21.09
CA ARG A 76 11.61 9.74 -22.33
C ARG A 76 10.92 9.03 -23.49
N TRP A 77 11.06 7.72 -23.58
CA TRP A 77 10.38 6.95 -24.63
C TRP A 77 8.85 6.98 -24.48
N VAL A 78 8.34 6.93 -23.25
CA VAL A 78 6.89 6.93 -22.96
C VAL A 78 6.28 8.32 -23.07
N THR A 79 6.94 9.35 -22.51
CA THR A 79 6.36 10.70 -22.32
C THR A 79 6.97 11.77 -23.26
N GLY A 80 8.01 11.40 -24.02
CA GLY A 80 8.76 12.33 -24.87
C GLY A 80 9.73 13.26 -24.11
N THR A 81 9.68 13.32 -22.78
CA THR A 81 10.52 14.15 -21.92
C THR A 81 11.01 13.38 -20.70
N THR A 82 12.05 13.88 -20.05
CA THR A 82 12.54 13.35 -18.76
C THR A 82 12.26 14.30 -17.59
N ILE A 83 11.74 15.50 -17.87
CA ILE A 83 11.55 16.58 -16.90
C ILE A 83 10.06 16.94 -16.86
N GLY A 84 9.60 17.35 -15.68
CA GLY A 84 8.23 17.78 -15.45
C GLY A 84 7.37 16.71 -14.77
N ARG A 85 6.20 17.15 -14.31
CA ARG A 85 5.28 16.33 -13.51
C ARG A 85 4.77 15.08 -14.23
N GLU A 86 4.57 15.15 -15.55
CA GLU A 86 4.06 14.03 -16.35
C GLU A 86 5.13 12.94 -16.52
N ALA A 87 6.38 13.36 -16.74
CA ALA A 87 7.52 12.44 -16.81
C ALA A 87 7.74 11.71 -15.47
N ALA A 88 7.61 12.41 -14.34
CA ALA A 88 7.81 11.83 -13.02
C ALA A 88 6.79 10.74 -12.66
N ILE A 89 5.58 10.74 -13.25
CA ILE A 89 4.57 9.71 -13.01
C ILE A 89 5.10 8.31 -13.36
N VAL A 90 5.91 8.18 -14.42
CA VAL A 90 6.41 6.89 -14.89
C VAL A 90 7.28 6.18 -13.84
N PRO A 91 8.39 6.76 -13.36
CA PRO A 91 9.20 6.12 -12.32
C PRO A 91 8.48 6.01 -10.98
N LEU A 92 7.62 6.96 -10.62
CA LEU A 92 6.79 6.89 -9.40
C LEU A 92 5.85 5.68 -9.44
N ALA A 93 5.16 5.47 -10.56
CA ALA A 93 4.25 4.34 -10.74
C ALA A 93 5.00 2.99 -10.75
N ILE A 94 6.12 2.90 -11.48
CA ILE A 94 6.93 1.68 -11.54
C ILE A 94 7.49 1.30 -10.17
N GLY A 95 7.92 2.28 -9.36
CA GLY A 95 8.37 2.04 -7.99
C GLY A 95 7.22 1.67 -7.03
N ALA A 96 6.04 2.26 -7.24
CA ALA A 96 4.89 2.05 -6.37
C ALA A 96 4.16 0.73 -6.62
N ILE A 97 4.11 0.21 -7.86
CA ILE A 97 3.46 -1.08 -8.17
C ILE A 97 3.94 -2.22 -7.28
N PRO A 98 5.24 -2.56 -7.23
CA PRO A 98 5.75 -3.64 -6.39
C PRO A 98 5.62 -3.34 -4.88
N PHE A 99 5.72 -2.07 -4.49
CA PHE A 99 5.48 -1.66 -3.11
C PHE A 99 4.04 -1.94 -2.69
N PHE A 100 3.07 -1.50 -3.47
CA PHE A 100 1.65 -1.74 -3.21
C PHE A 100 1.29 -3.23 -3.32
N ALA A 101 1.84 -3.97 -4.30
CA ALA A 101 1.61 -5.41 -4.45
C ALA A 101 1.98 -6.19 -3.18
N ARG A 102 3.06 -5.80 -2.50
CA ARG A 102 3.47 -6.45 -1.24
C ARG A 102 2.51 -6.13 -0.09
N LEU A 103 2.00 -4.91 -0.02
CA LEU A 103 0.98 -4.54 0.96
C LEU A 103 -0.34 -5.29 0.72
N VAL A 104 -0.73 -5.43 -0.55
CA VAL A 104 -1.89 -6.24 -0.95
C VAL A 104 -1.71 -7.70 -0.56
N GLU A 105 -0.55 -8.28 -0.84
CA GLU A 105 -0.24 -9.66 -0.44
C GLU A 105 -0.40 -9.84 1.06
N THR A 106 0.12 -8.93 1.88
CA THR A 106 -0.04 -8.96 3.33
C THR A 106 -1.51 -8.88 3.73
N ALA A 107 -2.25 -7.93 3.19
CA ALA A 107 -3.67 -7.73 3.48
C ALA A 107 -4.54 -8.95 3.11
N VAL A 108 -4.25 -9.59 1.97
CA VAL A 108 -4.99 -10.78 1.51
C VAL A 108 -4.63 -12.02 2.32
N ARG A 109 -3.39 -12.14 2.83
CA ARG A 109 -3.00 -13.24 3.72
C ARG A 109 -3.65 -13.20 5.10
N GLU A 110 -4.15 -12.03 5.53
CA GLU A 110 -4.88 -11.86 6.79
C GLU A 110 -6.32 -12.39 6.73
N VAL A 111 -6.84 -12.69 5.54
CA VAL A 111 -8.20 -13.25 5.36
C VAL A 111 -8.27 -14.66 5.90
N ASP A 112 -9.34 -14.97 6.65
CA ASP A 112 -9.57 -16.28 7.24
C ASP A 112 -9.68 -17.38 6.17
N GLY A 113 -8.80 -18.37 6.25
CA GLY A 113 -8.78 -19.52 5.34
C GLY A 113 -10.08 -20.32 5.37
N GLY A 114 -10.79 -20.38 6.50
CA GLY A 114 -12.07 -21.06 6.61
C GLY A 114 -13.17 -20.50 5.69
N LEU A 115 -13.12 -19.19 5.40
CA LEU A 115 -14.02 -18.57 4.42
C LEU A 115 -13.71 -19.04 2.99
N VAL A 116 -12.42 -19.22 2.69
CA VAL A 116 -11.96 -19.74 1.40
C VAL A 116 -12.41 -21.19 1.22
N GLU A 117 -12.19 -22.04 2.23
CA GLU A 117 -12.59 -23.45 2.23
C GLU A 117 -14.11 -23.60 2.11
N ALA A 118 -14.89 -22.78 2.82
CA ALA A 118 -16.35 -22.80 2.73
C ALA A 118 -16.87 -22.54 1.31
N VAL A 119 -16.28 -21.54 0.61
CA VAL A 119 -16.67 -21.24 -0.78
C VAL A 119 -16.25 -22.35 -1.73
N GLN A 120 -15.08 -22.98 -1.52
CA GLN A 120 -14.63 -24.12 -2.30
C GLN A 120 -15.56 -25.34 -2.10
N ALA A 121 -15.97 -25.63 -0.86
CA ALA A 121 -16.88 -26.71 -0.54
C ALA A 121 -18.26 -26.53 -1.21
N MET A 122 -18.69 -25.30 -1.45
CA MET A 122 -19.89 -24.95 -2.22
C MET A 122 -19.69 -24.98 -3.74
N GLY A 123 -18.53 -25.43 -4.24
CA GLY A 123 -18.22 -25.50 -5.67
C GLY A 123 -17.76 -24.17 -6.29
N GLY A 124 -17.35 -23.18 -5.47
CA GLY A 124 -16.80 -21.92 -5.94
C GLY A 124 -15.43 -22.09 -6.61
N ASN A 125 -15.25 -21.47 -7.77
CA ASN A 125 -13.96 -21.43 -8.47
C ASN A 125 -13.05 -20.33 -7.90
N THR A 126 -11.78 -20.33 -8.30
CA THR A 126 -10.76 -19.34 -7.85
C THR A 126 -11.23 -17.90 -8.03
N TRP A 127 -11.86 -17.56 -9.16
CA TRP A 127 -12.36 -16.21 -9.41
C TRP A 127 -13.48 -15.81 -8.43
N THR A 128 -14.36 -16.78 -8.10
CA THR A 128 -15.41 -16.58 -7.08
C THR A 128 -14.79 -16.30 -5.72
N VAL A 129 -13.78 -17.06 -5.31
CA VAL A 129 -13.05 -16.84 -4.05
C VAL A 129 -12.40 -15.45 -4.04
N VAL A 130 -11.68 -15.07 -5.08
CA VAL A 130 -11.04 -13.75 -5.17
C VAL A 130 -12.07 -12.62 -5.04
N ARG A 131 -13.13 -12.67 -5.84
CA ARG A 131 -14.09 -11.56 -5.94
C ARG A 131 -15.06 -11.47 -4.77
N LYS A 132 -15.47 -12.61 -4.19
CA LYS A 132 -16.50 -12.66 -3.15
C LYS A 132 -15.95 -12.82 -1.73
N VAL A 133 -14.69 -13.24 -1.58
CA VAL A 133 -14.06 -13.47 -0.27
C VAL A 133 -12.83 -12.62 -0.11
N LEU A 134 -11.76 -12.88 -0.88
CA LEU A 134 -10.46 -12.26 -0.63
C LEU A 134 -10.50 -10.74 -0.74
N VAL A 135 -11.03 -10.19 -1.83
CA VAL A 135 -11.06 -8.74 -2.03
C VAL A 135 -12.03 -8.03 -1.07
N PRO A 136 -13.28 -8.48 -0.88
CA PRO A 136 -14.20 -7.82 0.06
C PRO A 136 -13.73 -7.89 1.51
N GLU A 137 -13.19 -9.02 1.96
CA GLU A 137 -12.73 -9.19 3.34
C GLU A 137 -11.44 -8.40 3.60
N ALA A 138 -10.50 -8.38 2.65
CA ALA A 138 -9.29 -7.57 2.73
C ALA A 138 -9.52 -6.06 2.52
N LEU A 139 -10.71 -5.62 2.11
CA LEU A 139 -10.97 -4.24 1.68
C LEU A 139 -10.54 -3.17 2.70
N PRO A 140 -10.80 -3.30 4.02
CA PRO A 140 -10.31 -2.33 4.99
C PRO A 140 -8.79 -2.22 5.04
N SER A 141 -8.08 -3.36 5.00
CA SER A 141 -6.61 -3.43 4.97
C SER A 141 -6.06 -2.90 3.64
N LEU A 142 -6.76 -3.11 2.52
CA LEU A 142 -6.40 -2.56 1.21
C LEU A 142 -6.51 -1.03 1.18
N ILE A 143 -7.50 -0.43 1.84
CA ILE A 143 -7.61 1.03 1.98
C ILE A 143 -6.44 1.59 2.79
N SER A 144 -6.10 0.96 3.91
CA SER A 144 -4.92 1.34 4.72
C SER A 144 -3.63 1.22 3.90
N SER A 145 -3.48 0.14 3.12
CA SER A 145 -2.36 -0.08 2.20
C SER A 145 -2.27 1.00 1.12
N THR A 146 -3.41 1.41 0.56
CA THR A 146 -3.48 2.50 -0.41
C THR A 146 -3.05 3.83 0.21
N THR A 147 -3.53 4.13 1.42
CA THR A 147 -3.14 5.33 2.18
C THR A 147 -1.63 5.35 2.45
N THR A 148 -1.07 4.24 2.90
CA THR A 148 0.38 4.09 3.11
C THR A 148 1.16 4.32 1.81
N THR A 149 0.66 3.84 0.68
CA THR A 149 1.29 4.03 -0.63
C THR A 149 1.24 5.50 -1.06
N ILE A 150 0.12 6.20 -0.85
CA ILE A 150 0.00 7.64 -1.13
C ILE A 150 1.02 8.43 -0.31
N VAL A 151 1.13 8.16 0.99
CA VAL A 151 2.09 8.83 1.88
C VAL A 151 3.53 8.58 1.42
N ALA A 152 3.87 7.34 1.06
CA ALA A 152 5.19 7.01 0.51
C ALA A 152 5.48 7.74 -0.81
N LEU A 153 4.48 7.81 -1.71
CA LEU A 153 4.59 8.51 -2.99
C LEU A 153 4.81 10.02 -2.80
N ILE A 154 4.20 10.67 -1.81
CA ILE A 154 4.48 12.07 -1.50
C ILE A 154 5.97 12.25 -1.15
N GLY A 155 6.55 11.35 -0.36
CA GLY A 155 7.98 11.33 -0.07
C GLY A 155 8.83 11.14 -1.34
N TYR A 156 8.42 10.27 -2.26
CA TYR A 156 9.11 10.04 -3.54
C TYR A 156 8.99 11.24 -4.48
N THR A 157 7.86 11.98 -4.49
CA THR A 157 7.76 13.22 -5.28
C THR A 157 8.72 14.30 -4.79
N ALA A 158 9.04 14.34 -3.50
CA ALA A 158 10.07 15.25 -2.98
C ALA A 158 11.44 14.93 -3.57
N MET A 159 11.80 13.64 -3.70
CA MET A 159 13.02 13.22 -4.40
C MET A 159 12.96 13.50 -5.90
N ALA A 160 11.81 13.26 -6.55
CA ALA A 160 11.61 13.55 -7.97
C ALA A 160 11.76 15.06 -8.26
N GLY A 161 11.38 15.92 -7.34
CA GLY A 161 11.58 17.37 -7.41
C GLY A 161 13.05 17.77 -7.61
N THR A 162 14.01 17.05 -7.02
CA THR A 162 15.45 17.32 -7.20
C THR A 162 15.93 17.13 -8.63
N VAL A 163 15.20 16.36 -9.45
CA VAL A 163 15.53 16.03 -10.84
C VAL A 163 14.60 16.77 -11.82
N GLY A 164 13.87 17.78 -11.31
CA GLY A 164 13.05 18.65 -12.16
C GLY A 164 11.63 18.18 -12.42
N ALA A 165 11.09 17.32 -11.57
CA ALA A 165 9.69 16.90 -11.65
C ALA A 165 8.70 18.03 -11.29
N GLY A 166 9.15 19.06 -10.59
CA GLY A 166 8.28 20.07 -9.99
C GLY A 166 7.71 19.63 -8.65
N GLY A 167 6.63 20.31 -8.23
CA GLY A 167 5.93 20.01 -6.98
C GLY A 167 6.58 20.67 -5.74
N LEU A 168 6.02 20.34 -4.57
CA LEU A 168 6.48 20.91 -3.29
C LEU A 168 7.93 20.54 -2.98
N GLY A 169 8.38 19.34 -3.36
CA GLY A 169 9.76 18.90 -3.18
C GLY A 169 10.76 19.75 -3.97
N ASP A 170 10.42 20.12 -5.20
CA ASP A 170 11.25 21.02 -6.02
C ASP A 170 11.39 22.40 -5.35
N ILE A 171 10.29 22.94 -4.82
CA ILE A 171 10.33 24.22 -4.09
C ILE A 171 11.24 24.12 -2.86
N ALA A 172 11.09 23.08 -2.07
CA ALA A 172 11.91 22.87 -0.87
C ALA A 172 13.41 22.84 -1.20
N VAL A 173 13.78 22.12 -2.27
CA VAL A 173 15.19 21.98 -2.67
C VAL A 173 15.70 23.25 -3.36
N ARG A 174 14.99 23.76 -4.37
CA ARG A 174 15.45 24.87 -5.22
C ARG A 174 15.47 26.21 -4.47
N TYR A 175 14.42 26.49 -3.72
CA TYR A 175 14.32 27.77 -2.99
C TYR A 175 14.78 27.64 -1.55
N GLY A 176 14.35 26.59 -0.85
CA GLY A 176 14.70 26.41 0.56
C GLY A 176 16.15 26.07 0.77
N TYR A 177 16.68 25.05 0.07
CA TYR A 177 18.05 24.58 0.25
C TYR A 177 19.06 25.35 -0.59
N GLN A 178 18.88 25.44 -1.93
CA GLN A 178 19.87 26.03 -2.82
C GLN A 178 19.96 27.57 -2.72
N ARG A 179 18.83 28.24 -2.45
CA ARG A 179 18.77 29.70 -2.27
C ARG A 179 18.76 30.13 -0.82
N PHE A 180 18.88 29.21 0.13
CA PHE A 180 18.90 29.48 1.56
C PHE A 180 17.69 30.26 2.08
N ASP A 181 16.51 30.16 1.41
CA ASP A 181 15.26 30.75 1.90
C ASP A 181 14.64 29.86 2.97
N THR A 182 15.12 30.02 4.20
CA THR A 182 14.67 29.26 5.37
C THR A 182 13.17 29.43 5.61
N ARG A 183 12.60 30.60 5.32
CA ARG A 183 11.18 30.85 5.49
C ARG A 183 10.34 29.99 4.54
N LEU A 184 10.72 29.96 3.27
CA LEU A 184 10.01 29.14 2.26
C LEU A 184 10.19 27.66 2.54
N MET A 185 11.36 27.24 3.03
CA MET A 185 11.61 25.85 3.46
C MET A 185 10.61 25.41 4.51
N TRP A 186 10.48 26.14 5.62
CA TRP A 186 9.57 25.77 6.70
C TRP A 186 8.08 25.83 6.30
N ILE A 187 7.71 26.78 5.44
CA ILE A 187 6.35 26.84 4.88
C ILE A 187 6.06 25.58 4.06
N THR A 188 6.99 25.17 3.19
CA THR A 188 6.82 23.97 2.35
C THR A 188 6.74 22.69 3.18
N VAL A 189 7.60 22.56 4.20
CA VAL A 189 7.56 21.44 5.15
C VAL A 189 6.23 21.40 5.89
N GLY A 190 5.74 22.56 6.36
CA GLY A 190 4.43 22.66 7.02
C GLY A 190 3.27 22.24 6.12
N ILE A 191 3.28 22.68 4.85
CA ILE A 191 2.25 22.27 3.86
C ILE A 191 2.30 20.76 3.63
N LEU A 192 3.49 20.19 3.42
CA LEU A 192 3.65 18.73 3.24
C LEU A 192 3.13 17.96 4.47
N ALA A 193 3.48 18.39 5.68
CA ALA A 193 3.02 17.76 6.91
C ALA A 193 1.49 17.79 7.04
N VAL A 194 0.86 18.92 6.72
CA VAL A 194 -0.61 19.07 6.74
C VAL A 194 -1.27 18.16 5.69
N VAL A 195 -0.75 18.15 4.45
CA VAL A 195 -1.29 17.31 3.36
C VAL A 195 -1.18 15.84 3.72
N ILE A 196 -0.01 15.38 4.18
CA ILE A 196 0.21 13.98 4.59
C ILE A 196 -0.72 13.60 5.73
N SER A 197 -0.82 14.44 6.78
CA SER A 197 -1.70 14.18 7.92
C SER A 197 -3.17 14.11 7.50
N ALA A 198 -3.63 15.01 6.65
CA ALA A 198 -5.00 15.01 6.15
C ALA A 198 -5.33 13.72 5.38
N ILE A 199 -4.43 13.28 4.51
CA ILE A 199 -4.57 12.02 3.74
C ILE A 199 -4.60 10.83 4.70
N GLN A 200 -3.72 10.79 5.69
CA GLN A 200 -3.65 9.71 6.66
C GLN A 200 -4.91 9.62 7.52
N PHE A 201 -5.38 10.75 8.06
CA PHE A 201 -6.64 10.78 8.80
C PHE A 201 -7.85 10.36 7.96
N ALA A 202 -7.93 10.79 6.70
CA ALA A 202 -8.99 10.40 5.79
C ALA A 202 -8.95 8.89 5.49
N GLY A 203 -7.77 8.34 5.21
CA GLY A 203 -7.57 6.91 4.96
C GLY A 203 -7.95 6.05 6.17
N ASP A 204 -7.46 6.42 7.35
CA ASP A 204 -7.79 5.75 8.61
C ASP A 204 -9.29 5.80 8.92
N ALA A 205 -9.94 6.94 8.68
CA ALA A 205 -11.37 7.08 8.86
C ALA A 205 -12.15 6.18 7.90
N ALA A 206 -11.74 6.09 6.63
CA ALA A 206 -12.33 5.23 5.62
C ALA A 206 -12.17 3.74 6.00
N ALA A 207 -10.97 3.32 6.39
CA ALA A 207 -10.70 1.94 6.82
C ALA A 207 -11.55 1.57 8.05
N ARG A 208 -11.61 2.43 9.08
CA ARG A 208 -12.44 2.20 10.26
C ARG A 208 -13.93 2.12 9.94
N ALA A 209 -14.43 2.94 9.02
CA ALA A 209 -15.83 2.91 8.61
C ALA A 209 -16.21 1.58 7.97
N LEU A 210 -15.31 0.98 7.18
CA LEU A 210 -15.53 -0.33 6.58
C LEU A 210 -15.43 -1.47 7.61
N HIS A 211 -14.43 -1.45 8.50
CA HIS A 211 -14.33 -2.42 9.59
C HIS A 211 -15.61 -2.47 10.45
N ARG A 212 -16.21 -1.32 10.75
CA ARG A 212 -17.48 -1.27 11.51
C ARG A 212 -18.65 -1.89 10.75
N ARG A 213 -18.65 -1.83 9.42
CA ARG A 213 -19.68 -2.47 8.58
C ARG A 213 -19.48 -3.97 8.49
N ALA A 214 -18.25 -4.44 8.31
CA ALA A 214 -17.89 -5.85 8.30
C ALA A 214 -18.15 -6.52 9.66
N GLY A 215 -17.79 -5.89 10.78
CA GLY A 215 -18.02 -6.41 12.13
C GLY A 215 -19.49 -6.49 12.56
N ARG A 216 -20.42 -5.82 11.84
CA ARG A 216 -21.86 -5.98 12.04
C ARG A 216 -22.44 -7.23 11.38
N SER A 217 -21.70 -7.86 10.48
CA SER A 217 -22.08 -9.10 9.78
C SER A 217 -21.34 -10.34 10.34
N GLY A 218 -20.58 -10.17 11.42
CA GLY A 218 -19.79 -11.23 12.06
C GLY A 218 -20.62 -12.21 12.87
N PRO A 219 -20.13 -13.45 13.07
CA PRO A 219 -20.85 -14.52 13.75
C PRO A 219 -21.21 -14.12 15.19
N GLY A 220 -22.41 -14.53 15.59
CA GLY A 220 -23.01 -14.26 16.89
C GLY A 220 -22.12 -14.66 18.07
N PRO A 221 -22.55 -14.35 19.32
CA PRO A 221 -21.70 -14.42 20.50
C PRO A 221 -21.03 -15.79 20.60
N ARG A 222 -19.69 -15.77 20.70
CA ARG A 222 -18.90 -16.97 20.98
C ARG A 222 -19.52 -17.62 22.21
N LEU A 223 -20.15 -18.80 22.03
CA LEU A 223 -20.56 -19.66 23.11
C LEU A 223 -19.33 -19.88 23.99
N ARG A 224 -19.29 -19.21 25.14
CA ARG A 224 -18.33 -19.57 26.19
C ARG A 224 -18.69 -21.00 26.59
N LEU A 225 -17.93 -21.96 26.09
CA LEU A 225 -17.95 -23.30 26.66
C LEU A 225 -17.73 -23.16 28.16
N PRO A 226 -18.56 -23.78 29.00
CA PRO A 226 -18.33 -23.76 30.44
C PRO A 226 -16.94 -24.36 30.69
N ARG A 227 -16.10 -23.62 31.42
CA ARG A 227 -14.84 -24.14 31.92
C ARG A 227 -15.17 -25.41 32.68
N THR A 228 -14.79 -26.56 32.14
CA THR A 228 -14.77 -27.81 32.89
C THR A 228 -13.88 -27.54 34.10
N LYS A 229 -14.46 -27.56 35.32
CA LYS A 229 -13.70 -27.56 36.54
C LYS A 229 -12.75 -28.75 36.46
N GLU A 230 -11.45 -28.49 36.48
CA GLU A 230 -10.46 -29.53 36.78
C GLU A 230 -10.89 -30.22 38.04
N PRO A 231 -10.89 -31.58 38.09
CA PRO A 231 -11.16 -32.29 39.34
C PRO A 231 -10.06 -31.89 40.32
N GLU A 232 -10.48 -31.32 41.43
CA GLU A 232 -9.68 -31.01 42.61
C GLU A 232 -8.86 -32.25 42.96
N ALA A 233 -7.52 -32.16 42.78
CA ALA A 233 -6.60 -33.21 43.12
C ALA A 233 -6.80 -33.51 44.61
N ALA A 234 -7.42 -34.67 44.89
CA ALA A 234 -7.65 -35.16 46.21
C ALA A 234 -6.31 -35.22 46.96
N ASP A 235 -6.27 -34.55 48.08
CA ASP A 235 -5.20 -34.55 49.10
C ASP A 235 -4.83 -35.98 49.52
N VAL A 236 -3.79 -36.53 48.93
CA VAL A 236 -3.18 -37.84 49.29
C VAL A 236 -2.01 -37.63 50.27
N SER A 237 -2.10 -36.66 51.16
CA SER A 237 -1.06 -36.38 52.16
C SER A 237 -1.52 -36.60 53.60
N LYS A 238 -2.42 -37.56 53.87
CA LYS A 238 -2.70 -37.97 55.27
C LYS A 238 -2.88 -39.48 55.35
N ALA A 239 -1.82 -40.24 55.11
CA ALA A 239 -1.69 -41.63 55.63
C ALA A 239 -0.28 -42.14 55.35
N ALA A 240 0.70 -41.73 56.18
CA ALA A 240 1.91 -42.50 56.57
C ALA A 240 2.53 -41.80 57.77
#